data_8458d2d16cfcaa84a75d406fcaa2e4d7
#
_entry.id   8458d2d16cfcaa84a75d406fcaa2e4d7
#
_cell.length_a   1.000
_cell.length_b   1.000
_cell.length_c   1.000
_cell.angle_alpha   90.00
_cell.angle_beta   90.00
_cell.angle_gamma   90.00
#
_symmetry.space_group_name_H-M   'P 1'
#
loop_
_entity.id
_entity.type
_entity.pdbx_description
1 polymer ?
#
loop_
_entity_poly.entity_id
_entity_poly.type
_entity_poly.pdbx_seq_one_letter_code
_entity_poly.pdbx_strand_id
1 'polypeptide(L)'
;ISLGLVGSEMCIRDRFVNPRLATDPFSPGRAIEGFLTGPYGMGHAVLHVADVAPLLPLYRDILGFHVSDYALDPYPMYFFHVNGRHHSFAMIGTGRRGLHHFMVEYQNLDDVGQGYDLAQLEDDCVAYTLGRHTNDYMTSFYANTPSSFFIESGWGGRVIDVESWQPHETNVGPSFWGHERVHLPEDRRKMMRDLRLQAAAEGKRTPMMAECPWLYDQLSR
;
A
#
# COMPACT_ATOMS: atom_id res chain seq x y z
N ILE A 1 11.29 -21.49 -23.47
CA ILE A 1 9.96 -21.43 -22.83
C ILE A 1 9.92 -22.25 -21.55
N SER A 2 10.65 -23.34 -21.43
CA SER A 2 10.63 -24.19 -20.23
C SER A 2 11.47 -23.66 -19.04
N LEU A 3 12.41 -22.77 -19.28
CA LEU A 3 13.30 -22.22 -18.22
C LEU A 3 12.56 -21.32 -17.21
N GLY A 4 11.52 -20.62 -17.63
CA GLY A 4 10.73 -19.79 -16.70
C GLY A 4 9.81 -20.60 -15.79
N LEU A 5 9.26 -21.69 -16.29
CA LEU A 5 8.44 -22.62 -15.50
C LEU A 5 9.27 -23.43 -14.51
N VAL A 6 10.46 -23.87 -14.91
CA VAL A 6 11.38 -24.59 -14.03
C VAL A 6 11.85 -23.70 -12.87
N GLY A 7 12.12 -22.42 -13.13
CA GLY A 7 12.48 -21.46 -12.07
C GLY A 7 11.34 -21.20 -11.09
N SER A 8 10.11 -21.08 -11.57
CA SER A 8 8.94 -20.86 -10.71
C SER A 8 8.54 -22.13 -9.94
N GLU A 9 8.62 -23.31 -10.56
CA GLU A 9 8.42 -24.58 -9.86
C GLU A 9 9.49 -24.84 -8.79
N MET A 10 10.75 -24.50 -9.07
CA MET A 10 11.82 -24.62 -8.08
C MET A 10 11.58 -23.71 -6.88
N CYS A 11 11.17 -22.46 -7.08
CA CYS A 11 10.82 -21.55 -5.99
C CYS A 11 9.64 -22.06 -5.16
N ILE A 12 8.59 -22.59 -5.80
CA ILE A 12 7.42 -23.15 -5.11
C ILE A 12 7.80 -24.44 -4.38
N ARG A 13 8.52 -25.33 -5.03
CA ARG A 13 8.92 -26.61 -4.47
C ARG A 13 9.85 -26.45 -3.28
N ASP A 14 10.83 -25.58 -3.39
CA ASP A 14 11.78 -25.30 -2.33
C ASP A 14 11.10 -24.67 -1.11
N ARG A 15 10.11 -23.81 -1.32
CA ARG A 15 9.36 -23.20 -0.23
C ARG A 15 8.48 -24.19 0.54
N PHE A 16 7.88 -25.18 -0.15
CA PHE A 16 6.94 -26.11 0.47
C PHE A 16 7.54 -27.46 0.85
N VAL A 17 8.58 -27.90 0.17
CA VAL A 17 9.14 -29.26 0.36
C VAL A 17 10.48 -29.25 1.10
N ASN A 18 11.16 -28.14 1.13
CA ASN A 18 12.44 -28.04 1.82
C ASN A 18 12.58 -26.74 2.64
N PRO A 19 11.92 -26.69 3.81
CA PRO A 19 11.99 -25.52 4.70
C PRO A 19 13.40 -25.23 5.23
N ARG A 20 14.40 -26.06 4.90
CA ARG A 20 15.81 -25.89 5.32
C ARG A 20 16.65 -25.07 4.35
N LEU A 21 16.09 -24.57 3.26
CA LEU A 21 16.85 -23.76 2.29
C LEU A 21 17.12 -22.33 2.75
N ALA A 22 16.37 -21.82 3.72
CA ALA A 22 16.75 -20.61 4.42
C ALA A 22 17.69 -20.97 5.57
N THR A 23 18.94 -21.29 5.24
CA THR A 23 19.99 -21.51 6.25
C THR A 23 20.31 -20.24 7.01
N ASP A 24 20.08 -19.08 6.38
CA ASP A 24 20.20 -17.79 7.01
C ASP A 24 18.84 -17.13 7.09
N PRO A 25 18.31 -16.86 8.30
CA PRO A 25 17.09 -16.08 8.43
C PRO A 25 17.31 -14.69 7.84
N PHE A 26 16.31 -14.16 7.15
CA PHE A 26 16.35 -12.79 6.68
C PHE A 26 16.64 -11.85 7.87
N SER A 27 17.69 -11.04 7.71
CA SER A 27 18.01 -9.98 8.66
C SER A 27 17.85 -8.63 7.98
N PRO A 28 16.97 -7.76 8.46
CA PRO A 28 16.78 -6.43 7.89
C PRO A 28 17.92 -5.46 8.23
N GLY A 29 18.98 -5.90 8.89
CA GLY A 29 20.08 -5.06 9.34
C GLY A 29 19.77 -4.21 10.59
N ARG A 30 18.53 -4.23 11.07
CA ARG A 30 18.09 -3.64 12.33
C ARG A 30 17.01 -4.51 12.98
N ALA A 31 16.79 -4.33 14.28
CA ALA A 31 15.68 -5.00 14.95
C ALA A 31 14.34 -4.44 14.43
N ILE A 32 13.43 -5.33 14.06
CA ILE A 32 12.03 -5.04 13.76
C ILE A 32 11.17 -6.13 14.38
N GLU A 33 9.92 -5.78 14.75
CA GLU A 33 8.94 -6.77 15.25
C GLU A 33 8.46 -7.73 14.15
N GLY A 34 8.65 -7.37 12.89
CA GLY A 34 8.24 -8.13 11.72
C GLY A 34 7.12 -7.48 10.93
N PHE A 35 6.50 -8.27 10.07
CA PHE A 35 5.46 -7.80 9.16
C PHE A 35 4.09 -8.37 9.52
N LEU A 36 3.06 -7.55 9.35
CA LEU A 36 1.67 -7.99 9.45
C LEU A 36 1.29 -8.76 8.18
N THR A 37 1.34 -10.07 8.26
CA THR A 37 1.05 -11.01 7.18
C THR A 37 -0.11 -11.94 7.55
N GLY A 38 0.09 -13.24 7.66
CA GLY A 38 -0.95 -14.20 8.04
C GLY A 38 -2.13 -14.18 7.05
N PRO A 39 -3.36 -13.97 7.53
CA PRO A 39 -4.56 -13.97 6.68
C PRO A 39 -4.62 -12.78 5.70
N TYR A 40 -3.80 -11.75 5.91
CA TYR A 40 -3.78 -10.55 5.06
C TYR A 40 -2.75 -10.62 3.93
N GLY A 41 -1.92 -11.66 3.88
CA GLY A 41 -0.86 -11.79 2.88
C GLY A 41 0.29 -10.82 3.08
N MET A 42 1.11 -10.66 2.06
CA MET A 42 2.34 -9.85 2.08
C MET A 42 2.09 -8.36 2.37
N GLY A 43 1.05 -7.81 1.85
CA GLY A 43 0.72 -6.41 1.76
C GLY A 43 -0.07 -6.19 0.48
N HIS A 44 0.34 -5.25 -0.36
CA HIS A 44 -0.27 -5.09 -1.67
C HIS A 44 0.76 -4.83 -2.78
N ALA A 45 0.30 -5.00 -4.03
CA ALA A 45 1.04 -4.62 -5.23
C ALA A 45 0.20 -3.66 -6.07
N VAL A 46 0.84 -2.66 -6.66
CA VAL A 46 0.18 -1.67 -7.51
C VAL A 46 0.83 -1.61 -8.88
N LEU A 47 0.02 -1.72 -9.92
CA LEU A 47 0.47 -1.68 -11.30
C LEU A 47 0.06 -0.39 -11.99
N HIS A 48 0.97 0.16 -12.78
CA HIS A 48 0.63 1.02 -13.89
C HIS A 48 0.10 0.17 -15.04
N VAL A 49 -1.07 0.51 -15.56
CA VAL A 49 -1.67 -0.14 -16.73
C VAL A 49 -1.99 0.90 -17.81
N ALA A 50 -2.02 0.43 -19.07
CA ALA A 50 -2.37 1.32 -20.17
C ALA A 50 -3.83 1.78 -20.05
N ASP A 51 -4.73 0.85 -19.73
CA ASP A 51 -6.15 1.07 -19.49
C ASP A 51 -6.63 0.04 -18.46
N VAL A 52 -7.45 0.48 -17.52
CA VAL A 52 -8.02 -0.38 -16.46
C VAL A 52 -9.24 -1.16 -16.96
N ALA A 53 -10.10 -0.51 -17.74
CA ALA A 53 -11.40 -1.07 -18.10
C ALA A 53 -11.35 -2.47 -18.74
N PRO A 54 -10.43 -2.77 -19.69
CA PRO A 54 -10.32 -4.10 -20.28
C PRO A 54 -9.84 -5.18 -19.30
N LEU A 55 -9.22 -4.79 -18.19
CA LEU A 55 -8.66 -5.72 -17.22
C LEU A 55 -9.66 -6.09 -16.11
N LEU A 56 -10.69 -5.27 -15.89
CA LEU A 56 -11.67 -5.51 -14.83
C LEU A 56 -12.32 -6.89 -14.90
N PRO A 57 -12.78 -7.39 -16.06
CA PRO A 57 -13.38 -8.72 -16.13
C PRO A 57 -12.41 -9.84 -15.72
N LEU A 58 -11.13 -9.73 -16.08
CA LEU A 58 -10.13 -10.72 -15.67
C LEU A 58 -10.00 -10.76 -14.14
N TYR A 59 -9.81 -9.61 -13.52
CA TYR A 59 -9.56 -9.58 -12.08
C TYR A 59 -10.81 -9.89 -11.26
N ARG A 60 -11.96 -9.30 -11.61
CA ARG A 60 -13.21 -9.49 -10.87
C ARG A 60 -13.86 -10.84 -11.14
N ASP A 61 -14.06 -11.14 -12.41
CA ASP A 61 -14.99 -12.21 -12.81
C ASP A 61 -14.27 -13.57 -12.96
N ILE A 62 -12.95 -13.55 -13.20
CA ILE A 62 -12.14 -14.77 -13.35
C ILE A 62 -11.28 -15.03 -12.13
N LEU A 63 -10.56 -14.00 -11.62
CA LEU A 63 -9.64 -14.17 -10.50
C LEU A 63 -10.30 -13.96 -9.12
N GLY A 64 -11.56 -13.51 -9.09
CA GLY A 64 -12.33 -13.37 -7.85
C GLY A 64 -11.90 -12.21 -6.95
N PHE A 65 -11.30 -11.16 -7.51
CA PHE A 65 -10.99 -9.95 -6.76
C PHE A 65 -12.24 -9.09 -6.59
N HIS A 66 -12.44 -8.53 -5.42
CA HIS A 66 -13.52 -7.58 -5.13
C HIS A 66 -12.99 -6.16 -5.12
N VAL A 67 -13.74 -5.22 -5.69
CA VAL A 67 -13.38 -3.80 -5.66
C VAL A 67 -13.59 -3.27 -4.24
N SER A 68 -12.58 -2.64 -3.69
CA SER A 68 -12.66 -1.95 -2.39
C SER A 68 -13.12 -0.52 -2.56
N ASP A 69 -12.41 0.22 -3.39
CA ASP A 69 -12.76 1.56 -3.83
C ASP A 69 -12.12 1.87 -5.20
N TYR A 70 -12.49 3.00 -5.75
CA TYR A 70 -11.94 3.47 -7.02
C TYR A 70 -11.97 5.00 -7.09
N ALA A 71 -11.13 5.58 -7.93
CA ALA A 71 -11.21 6.98 -8.35
C ALA A 71 -11.16 7.05 -9.87
N LEU A 72 -11.85 8.01 -10.47
CA LEU A 72 -11.88 8.19 -11.92
C LEU A 72 -11.07 9.40 -12.37
N ASP A 73 -10.94 10.40 -11.53
CA ASP A 73 -10.14 11.60 -11.79
C ASP A 73 -8.84 11.62 -10.96
N PRO A 74 -7.73 12.09 -11.52
CA PRO A 74 -7.49 12.55 -12.91
C PRO A 74 -7.25 11.39 -13.90
N TYR A 75 -7.24 10.16 -13.43
CA TYR A 75 -7.15 8.92 -14.20
C TYR A 75 -7.72 7.76 -13.39
N PRO A 76 -8.24 6.71 -14.03
CA PRO A 76 -8.84 5.58 -13.33
C PRO A 76 -7.86 4.87 -12.42
N MET A 77 -8.21 4.72 -11.15
CA MET A 77 -7.53 3.89 -10.16
C MET A 77 -8.54 2.93 -9.55
N TYR A 78 -8.19 1.67 -9.42
CA TYR A 78 -9.02 0.66 -8.80
C TYR A 78 -8.22 -0.13 -7.78
N PHE A 79 -8.79 -0.28 -6.59
CA PHE A 79 -8.23 -1.01 -5.47
C PHE A 79 -9.05 -2.25 -5.21
N PHE A 80 -8.39 -3.39 -5.00
CA PHE A 80 -9.06 -4.69 -4.91
C PHE A 80 -8.61 -5.46 -3.68
N HIS A 81 -9.57 -6.12 -3.03
CA HIS A 81 -9.30 -7.03 -1.93
C HIS A 81 -9.63 -8.48 -2.31
N VAL A 82 -9.01 -9.41 -1.60
CA VAL A 82 -9.28 -10.85 -1.61
C VAL A 82 -9.38 -11.41 -0.20
N ASN A 83 -9.19 -10.56 0.79
CA ASN A 83 -9.25 -10.86 2.22
C ASN A 83 -9.57 -9.56 2.99
N GLY A 84 -9.46 -9.57 4.30
CA GLY A 84 -9.76 -8.41 5.15
C GLY A 84 -8.81 -7.20 5.02
N ARG A 85 -7.72 -7.30 4.27
CA ARG A 85 -6.90 -6.13 3.92
C ARG A 85 -7.69 -5.25 2.96
N HIS A 86 -7.73 -3.94 3.19
CA HIS A 86 -8.48 -3.01 2.33
C HIS A 86 -8.20 -3.22 0.84
N HIS A 87 -6.94 -3.42 0.48
CA HIS A 87 -6.59 -3.88 -0.85
C HIS A 87 -5.29 -4.71 -0.82
N SER A 88 -5.28 -5.76 -1.61
CA SER A 88 -4.11 -6.60 -1.86
C SER A 88 -3.49 -6.30 -3.23
N PHE A 89 -4.26 -5.62 -4.08
CA PHE A 89 -3.87 -5.28 -5.44
C PHE A 89 -4.53 -3.97 -5.87
N ALA A 90 -3.84 -3.17 -6.70
CA ALA A 90 -4.42 -2.00 -7.34
C ALA A 90 -3.89 -1.80 -8.76
N MET A 91 -4.69 -1.12 -9.59
CA MET A 91 -4.31 -0.69 -10.93
C MET A 91 -4.49 0.81 -11.08
N ILE A 92 -3.52 1.44 -11.73
CA ILE A 92 -3.52 2.88 -12.06
C ILE A 92 -3.46 3.02 -13.58
N GLY A 93 -4.50 3.58 -14.18
CA GLY A 93 -4.65 3.79 -15.62
C GLY A 93 -3.85 5.00 -16.13
N THR A 94 -2.53 4.88 -16.18
CA THR A 94 -1.63 5.99 -16.54
C THR A 94 -1.17 5.98 -18.01
N GLY A 95 -1.72 5.09 -18.84
CA GLY A 95 -1.25 4.89 -20.20
C GLY A 95 0.08 4.12 -20.31
N ARG A 96 0.70 3.78 -19.17
CA ARG A 96 1.97 3.04 -19.09
C ARG A 96 1.73 1.65 -18.55
N ARG A 97 2.72 0.78 -18.69
CA ARG A 97 2.74 -0.55 -18.07
C ARG A 97 3.95 -0.67 -17.17
N GLY A 98 3.79 -1.22 -15.98
CA GLY A 98 4.88 -1.45 -15.05
C GLY A 98 4.41 -1.63 -13.62
N LEU A 99 5.33 -1.99 -12.76
CA LEU A 99 5.11 -2.02 -11.33
C LEU A 99 5.25 -0.59 -10.79
N HIS A 100 4.26 -0.12 -10.03
CA HIS A 100 4.36 1.14 -9.31
C HIS A 100 5.06 0.91 -7.97
N HIS A 101 4.53 0.00 -7.15
CA HIS A 101 5.14 -0.35 -5.87
C HIS A 101 4.66 -1.71 -5.35
N PHE A 102 5.45 -2.24 -4.41
CA PHE A 102 4.99 -3.20 -3.40
C PHE A 102 4.87 -2.50 -2.07
N MET A 103 3.85 -2.85 -1.29
CA MET A 103 3.70 -2.41 0.09
C MET A 103 3.95 -3.57 1.04
N VAL A 104 4.67 -3.28 2.12
CA VAL A 104 4.83 -4.16 3.28
C VAL A 104 4.34 -3.45 4.52
N GLU A 105 3.55 -4.14 5.34
CA GLU A 105 3.00 -3.59 6.58
C GLU A 105 3.77 -4.12 7.78
N TYR A 106 4.33 -3.20 8.56
CA TYR A 106 5.02 -3.54 9.81
C TYR A 106 4.03 -3.74 10.95
N GLN A 107 4.42 -4.54 11.94
CA GLN A 107 3.63 -4.72 13.16
C GLN A 107 3.70 -3.50 14.08
N ASN A 108 4.75 -2.68 13.98
CA ASN A 108 4.99 -1.54 14.83
C ASN A 108 5.18 -0.25 14.01
N LEU A 109 4.51 0.84 14.43
CA LEU A 109 4.69 2.15 13.81
C LEU A 109 6.13 2.67 13.94
N ASP A 110 6.80 2.36 15.05
CA ASP A 110 8.19 2.79 15.25
C ASP A 110 9.14 2.17 14.22
N ASP A 111 8.83 0.97 13.73
CA ASP A 111 9.59 0.35 12.64
C ASP A 111 9.48 1.14 11.33
N VAL A 112 8.31 1.72 11.05
CA VAL A 112 8.11 2.61 9.91
C VAL A 112 8.86 3.91 10.10
N GLY A 113 8.73 4.55 11.27
CA GLY A 113 9.40 5.81 11.60
C GLY A 113 10.92 5.70 11.54
N GLN A 114 11.50 4.69 12.19
CA GLN A 114 12.93 4.42 12.15
C GLN A 114 13.43 4.07 10.73
N GLY A 115 12.61 3.33 9.96
CA GLY A 115 12.90 3.05 8.55
C GLY A 115 12.92 4.31 7.70
N TYR A 116 12.01 5.24 7.98
CA TYR A 116 11.97 6.54 7.31
C TYR A 116 13.20 7.40 7.64
N ASP A 117 13.60 7.44 8.92
CA ASP A 117 14.82 8.15 9.33
C ASP A 117 16.07 7.60 8.61
N LEU A 118 16.18 6.28 8.52
CA LEU A 118 17.28 5.65 7.78
C LEU A 118 17.23 5.96 6.28
N ALA A 119 16.06 5.93 5.66
CA ALA A 119 15.91 6.25 4.24
C ALA A 119 16.29 7.69 3.90
N GLN A 120 16.19 8.62 4.85
CA GLN A 120 16.60 10.02 4.68
C GLN A 120 18.12 10.21 4.70
N LEU A 121 18.90 9.22 5.16
CA LEU A 121 20.37 9.29 5.16
C LEU A 121 20.97 9.02 3.77
N GLU A 122 20.20 8.42 2.87
CA GLU A 122 20.62 8.09 1.51
C GLU A 122 19.99 9.07 0.52
N ASP A 123 20.81 9.68 -0.30
CA ASP A 123 20.36 10.62 -1.34
C ASP A 123 19.36 9.92 -2.27
N ASP A 124 18.29 10.62 -2.61
CA ASP A 124 17.21 10.13 -3.49
C ASP A 124 16.51 8.83 -3.06
N CYS A 125 16.75 8.32 -1.84
CA CYS A 125 16.09 7.11 -1.37
C CYS A 125 14.60 7.35 -1.12
N VAL A 126 14.21 8.45 -0.48
CA VAL A 126 12.80 8.77 -0.22
C VAL A 126 12.12 9.26 -1.48
N ALA A 127 11.10 8.55 -1.96
CA ALA A 127 10.26 8.96 -3.08
C ALA A 127 9.03 9.77 -2.62
N TYR A 128 8.33 9.28 -1.57
CA TYR A 128 7.22 9.95 -0.91
C TYR A 128 7.53 10.04 0.58
N THR A 129 7.38 11.22 1.14
CA THR A 129 7.60 11.43 2.59
C THR A 129 6.59 10.62 3.41
N LEU A 130 6.87 10.50 4.72
CA LEU A 130 5.91 9.92 5.63
C LEU A 130 4.57 10.64 5.54
N GLY A 131 3.47 9.88 5.48
CA GLY A 131 2.12 10.40 5.31
C GLY A 131 1.06 9.38 5.67
N ARG A 132 -0.22 9.74 5.49
CA ARG A 132 -1.34 8.86 5.74
C ARG A 132 -2.35 8.89 4.59
N HIS A 133 -2.67 7.73 4.06
CA HIS A 133 -3.64 7.57 2.97
C HIS A 133 -5.08 7.79 3.44
N THR A 134 -5.93 8.24 2.50
CA THR A 134 -7.35 8.50 2.76
C THR A 134 -8.20 7.25 2.64
N ASN A 135 -7.81 6.28 1.84
CA ASN A 135 -8.62 5.10 1.53
C ASN A 135 -8.38 3.94 2.49
N ASP A 136 -7.16 3.47 2.65
CA ASP A 136 -6.81 2.35 3.51
C ASP A 136 -6.25 2.75 4.88
N TYR A 137 -6.10 4.05 5.14
CA TYR A 137 -5.59 4.63 6.38
C TYR A 137 -4.12 4.28 6.70
N MET A 138 -3.42 3.69 5.74
CA MET A 138 -2.02 3.33 5.91
C MET A 138 -1.17 4.57 6.21
N THR A 139 -0.41 4.50 7.30
CA THR A 139 0.66 5.45 7.60
C THR A 139 1.94 4.90 7.03
N SER A 140 2.50 5.53 6.01
CA SER A 140 3.59 4.97 5.22
C SER A 140 4.52 6.01 4.64
N PHE A 141 5.64 5.56 4.11
CA PHE A 141 6.51 6.30 3.21
C PHE A 141 6.92 5.40 2.04
N TYR A 142 7.42 6.01 0.97
CA TYR A 142 7.87 5.26 -0.21
C TYR A 142 9.35 5.47 -0.43
N ALA A 143 10.07 4.38 -0.64
CA ALA A 143 11.48 4.39 -1.01
C ALA A 143 11.66 3.99 -2.48
N ASN A 144 12.60 4.66 -3.15
CA ASN A 144 13.07 4.27 -4.47
C ASN A 144 13.81 2.94 -4.42
N THR A 145 13.68 2.13 -5.46
CA THR A 145 14.47 0.91 -5.64
C THR A 145 15.35 1.01 -6.89
N PRO A 146 16.45 0.27 -6.94
CA PRO A 146 17.28 0.19 -8.15
C PRO A 146 16.53 -0.35 -9.38
N SER A 147 15.38 -1.02 -9.16
CA SER A 147 14.56 -1.62 -10.22
C SER A 147 13.45 -0.68 -10.74
N SER A 148 13.49 0.60 -10.39
CA SER A 148 12.58 1.65 -10.86
C SER A 148 11.10 1.46 -10.46
N PHE A 149 10.83 0.75 -9.39
CA PHE A 149 9.55 0.75 -8.68
C PHE A 149 9.79 1.17 -7.22
N PHE A 150 8.72 1.46 -6.48
CA PHE A 150 8.86 1.85 -5.08
C PHE A 150 8.60 0.67 -4.15
N ILE A 151 9.19 0.74 -2.95
CA ILE A 151 8.71 -0.01 -1.79
C ILE A 151 7.98 0.96 -0.88
N GLU A 152 6.73 0.66 -0.56
CA GLU A 152 5.97 1.33 0.47
C GLU A 152 6.13 0.59 1.79
N SER A 153 6.63 1.28 2.78
CA SER A 153 6.79 0.79 4.15
C SER A 153 5.72 1.43 5.02
N GLY A 154 4.78 0.63 5.52
CA GLY A 154 3.60 1.16 6.18
C GLY A 154 3.19 0.42 7.46
N TRP A 155 2.26 1.06 8.19
CA TRP A 155 1.64 0.54 9.41
C TRP A 155 0.20 1.05 9.54
N GLY A 156 -0.65 0.22 10.17
CA GLY A 156 -1.97 0.62 10.62
C GLY A 156 -2.99 0.78 9.49
N GLY A 157 -2.89 -0.06 8.47
CA GLY A 157 -3.90 -0.17 7.43
C GLY A 157 -5.24 -0.64 8.00
N ARG A 158 -6.34 -0.11 7.45
CA ARG A 158 -7.68 -0.53 7.89
C ARG A 158 -7.95 -1.97 7.47
N VAL A 159 -8.60 -2.70 8.35
CA VAL A 159 -9.22 -3.98 8.04
C VAL A 159 -10.66 -3.74 7.62
N ILE A 160 -11.12 -4.44 6.60
CA ILE A 160 -12.50 -4.40 6.11
C ILE A 160 -13.19 -5.73 6.38
N ASP A 161 -14.50 -5.67 6.59
CA ASP A 161 -15.34 -6.85 6.60
C ASP A 161 -15.75 -7.18 5.16
N VAL A 162 -15.18 -8.23 4.61
CA VAL A 162 -15.35 -8.61 3.19
C VAL A 162 -16.80 -8.97 2.84
N GLU A 163 -17.58 -9.42 3.81
CA GLU A 163 -18.98 -9.83 3.60
C GLU A 163 -19.92 -8.61 3.47
N SER A 164 -19.58 -7.51 4.14
CA SER A 164 -20.43 -6.32 4.18
C SER A 164 -19.87 -5.12 3.41
N TRP A 165 -18.61 -5.21 2.98
CA TRP A 165 -17.95 -4.08 2.30
C TRP A 165 -18.62 -3.73 0.97
N GLN A 166 -18.89 -2.45 0.78
CA GLN A 166 -19.42 -1.95 -0.48
C GLN A 166 -18.40 -1.07 -1.19
N PRO A 167 -18.11 -1.31 -2.46
CA PRO A 167 -17.23 -0.46 -3.24
C PRO A 167 -17.78 0.95 -3.36
N HIS A 168 -16.90 1.94 -3.28
CA HIS A 168 -17.29 3.34 -3.40
C HIS A 168 -16.28 4.14 -4.21
N GLU A 169 -16.74 5.21 -4.83
CA GLU A 169 -15.88 6.16 -5.50
C GLU A 169 -15.26 7.11 -4.47
N THR A 170 -13.92 7.24 -4.52
CA THR A 170 -13.21 8.22 -3.70
C THR A 170 -12.94 9.47 -4.53
N ASN A 171 -13.39 10.61 -4.01
CA ASN A 171 -13.23 11.93 -4.60
C ASN A 171 -12.38 12.88 -3.73
N VAL A 172 -11.79 12.33 -2.68
CA VAL A 172 -10.78 13.03 -1.87
C VAL A 172 -9.38 12.72 -2.39
N GLY A 173 -8.43 13.60 -2.12
CA GLY A 173 -7.04 13.36 -2.48
C GLY A 173 -6.49 12.07 -1.83
N PRO A 174 -5.37 11.53 -2.32
CA PRO A 174 -4.87 10.22 -1.91
C PRO A 174 -4.35 10.17 -0.47
N SER A 175 -4.17 11.33 0.18
CA SER A 175 -3.59 11.39 1.53
C SER A 175 -4.24 12.48 2.36
N PHE A 176 -4.48 12.19 3.65
CA PHE A 176 -4.90 13.20 4.63
C PHE A 176 -3.78 14.19 4.92
N TRP A 177 -2.56 13.71 5.00
CA TRP A 177 -1.35 14.50 5.27
C TRP A 177 -0.10 13.75 4.76
N GLY A 178 1.01 14.45 4.65
CA GLY A 178 2.28 13.88 4.20
C GLY A 178 2.27 13.41 2.75
N HIS A 179 3.00 12.36 2.46
CA HIS A 179 3.19 11.78 1.11
C HIS A 179 3.58 12.83 0.08
N GLU A 180 4.46 13.77 0.46
CA GLU A 180 5.06 14.70 -0.50
C GLU A 180 5.89 13.91 -1.49
N ARG A 181 5.58 14.05 -2.77
CA ARG A 181 6.25 13.33 -3.86
C ARG A 181 7.52 14.06 -4.24
N VAL A 182 8.61 13.85 -3.49
CA VAL A 182 9.84 14.65 -3.60
C VAL A 182 10.52 14.55 -4.96
N HIS A 183 10.29 13.49 -5.70
CA HIS A 183 10.79 13.28 -7.06
C HIS A 183 10.03 14.07 -8.14
N LEU A 184 8.88 14.68 -7.79
CA LEU A 184 8.09 15.46 -8.77
C LEU A 184 8.48 16.94 -8.77
N PRO A 185 8.27 17.64 -9.91
CA PRO A 185 8.40 19.09 -10.02
C PRO A 185 7.47 19.81 -9.02
N GLU A 186 7.85 21.04 -8.63
CA GLU A 186 7.16 21.82 -7.59
C GLU A 186 5.67 22.09 -7.92
N ASP A 187 5.34 22.35 -9.17
CA ASP A 187 3.96 22.58 -9.61
C ASP A 187 3.07 21.36 -9.33
N ARG A 188 3.58 20.15 -9.58
CA ARG A 188 2.89 18.89 -9.29
C ARG A 188 2.80 18.63 -7.79
N ARG A 189 3.86 18.91 -7.05
CA ARG A 189 3.86 18.81 -5.58
C ARG A 189 2.85 19.76 -4.96
N LYS A 190 2.79 20.99 -5.45
CA LYS A 190 1.82 21.98 -4.99
C LYS A 190 0.38 21.52 -5.19
N MET A 191 0.04 21.02 -6.35
CA MET A 191 -1.31 20.49 -6.61
C MET A 191 -1.71 19.40 -5.60
N MET A 192 -0.82 18.46 -5.30
CA MET A 192 -1.08 17.41 -4.32
C MET A 192 -1.16 17.95 -2.89
N ARG A 193 -0.40 18.99 -2.58
CA ARG A 193 -0.48 19.69 -1.28
C ARG A 193 -1.80 20.41 -1.10
N ASP A 194 -2.29 21.08 -2.14
CA ASP A 194 -3.57 21.81 -2.12
C ASP A 194 -4.74 20.83 -1.83
N LEU A 195 -4.73 19.63 -2.40
CA LEU A 195 -5.74 18.60 -2.09
C LEU A 195 -5.72 18.20 -0.61
N ARG A 196 -4.55 18.04 0.00
CA ARG A 196 -4.43 17.72 1.44
C ARG A 196 -4.90 18.88 2.32
N LEU A 197 -4.57 20.10 1.95
CA LEU A 197 -5.03 21.30 2.67
C LEU A 197 -6.56 21.46 2.58
N GLN A 198 -7.15 21.15 1.43
CA GLN A 198 -8.60 21.13 1.26
C GLN A 198 -9.21 20.04 2.16
N ALA A 199 -8.70 18.82 2.13
CA ALA A 199 -9.18 17.75 3.00
C ALA A 199 -9.09 18.12 4.48
N ALA A 200 -8.04 18.80 4.90
CA ALA A 200 -7.87 19.29 6.27
C ALA A 200 -8.92 20.39 6.60
N ALA A 201 -9.15 21.32 5.68
CA ALA A 201 -10.15 22.38 5.87
C ALA A 201 -11.58 21.82 5.97
N GLU A 202 -11.87 20.72 5.28
CA GLU A 202 -13.14 19.98 5.36
C GLU A 202 -13.24 19.06 6.57
N GLY A 203 -12.21 19.01 7.44
CA GLY A 203 -12.17 18.14 8.60
C GLY A 203 -12.06 16.64 8.27
N LYS A 204 -11.61 16.30 7.06
CA LYS A 204 -11.40 14.91 6.63
C LYS A 204 -10.25 14.29 7.44
N ARG A 205 -10.52 13.17 8.06
CA ARG A 205 -9.57 12.41 8.88
C ARG A 205 -10.06 10.97 9.04
N THR A 206 -9.17 10.10 9.51
CA THR A 206 -9.59 8.75 9.90
C THR A 206 -10.62 8.80 11.01
N PRO A 207 -11.54 7.84 11.09
CA PRO A 207 -12.36 7.65 12.27
C PRO A 207 -11.50 7.54 13.51
N MET A 208 -12.03 7.94 14.67
CA MET A 208 -11.34 7.67 15.94
C MET A 208 -11.09 6.17 16.05
N MET A 209 -9.86 5.82 16.43
CA MET A 209 -9.44 4.43 16.44
C MET A 209 -10.27 3.64 17.47
N ALA A 210 -11.06 2.69 16.97
CA ALA A 210 -11.71 1.69 17.81
C ALA A 210 -10.71 0.79 18.57
N GLU A 211 -9.44 0.94 18.26
CA GLU A 211 -8.29 0.24 18.87
C GLU A 211 -7.85 0.83 20.20
N CYS A 212 -8.46 1.94 20.65
CA CYS A 212 -8.29 2.47 22.01
C CYS A 212 -9.63 2.44 22.75
N PRO A 213 -10.18 1.25 23.08
CA PRO A 213 -11.49 1.15 23.77
C PRO A 213 -11.50 1.92 25.10
N TRP A 214 -10.39 1.98 25.79
CA TRP A 214 -10.22 2.76 27.03
C TRP A 214 -10.37 4.28 26.80
N LEU A 215 -10.04 4.80 25.63
CA LEU A 215 -10.24 6.20 25.30
C LEU A 215 -11.73 6.50 25.03
N TYR A 216 -12.42 5.56 24.40
CA TYR A 216 -13.86 5.63 24.17
C TYR A 216 -14.64 5.66 25.49
N ASP A 217 -14.27 4.81 26.44
CA ASP A 217 -14.89 4.76 27.76
C ASP A 217 -14.69 6.03 28.56
N GLN A 218 -13.61 6.76 28.32
CA GLN A 218 -13.35 8.04 29.00
C GLN A 218 -14.08 9.24 28.34
N LEU A 219 -14.33 9.17 27.03
CA LEU A 219 -15.03 10.22 26.32
C LEU A 219 -16.57 10.07 26.36
N SER A 220 -17.07 8.91 26.77
CA SER A 220 -18.49 8.60 26.91
C SER A 220 -19.01 8.76 28.34
N ARG A 221 -18.17 9.21 29.27
CA ARG A 221 -18.50 9.58 30.65
C ARG A 221 -18.56 11.10 30.80
#